data_7e8a1f51ded9020182b864456ca2f10d
#
_entry.id   7e8a1f51ded9020182b864456ca2f10d
#
_cell.length_a   1.000
_cell.length_b   1.000
_cell.length_c   1.000
_cell.angle_alpha   90.00
_cell.angle_beta   90.00
_cell.angle_gamma   90.00
#
_symmetry.space_group_name_H-M   'P 1'
#
loop_
_entity.id
_entity.type
_entity.pdbx_description
1 polymer ?
#
loop_
_entity_poly.entity_id
_entity_poly.type
_entity_poly.pdbx_seq_one_letter_code
_entity_poly.pdbx_strand_id
1 'polypeptide(L)'
;MLRFARNDRLLNPNLFHVCNRMCSVRENLLRVTEKIEKAALNVGRDPKEIKLVGVSKTVETDRIKEAIKAGITILGENYVQEAQMKIEEIGRPVSWHFIGHLQSNKAKYAIRLFDMIHSLDSVSLAEELNRRAEQADRMMKVMIEVNLSKEATKFGTDEERVLSLAKRIQNLNHLSLEGLMTMPPYFDSPEMSRPYYIALRELKERMAKEGIPMKELSMGMSNDFEIAVEEGATYVRVGTAIFGARRSV
;
A
#
# COMPACT_ATOMS: atom_id res chain seq x y z
N MET A 1 16.18 45.76 -61.19
CA MET A 1 16.94 44.61 -60.61
C MET A 1 16.96 44.73 -59.11
N LEU A 2 16.07 44.05 -58.43
CA LEU A 2 16.01 44.02 -56.98
C LEU A 2 16.38 42.57 -56.54
N ARG A 3 17.51 42.43 -55.82
CA ARG A 3 17.96 41.18 -55.25
C ARG A 3 17.21 40.93 -53.92
N PHE A 4 16.48 39.85 -53.86
CA PHE A 4 15.93 39.30 -52.61
C PHE A 4 17.01 38.53 -51.87
N ALA A 5 17.36 38.99 -50.69
CA ALA A 5 18.22 38.25 -49.75
C ALA A 5 17.37 37.19 -49.06
N ARG A 6 17.75 35.91 -49.18
CA ARG A 6 17.23 34.81 -48.40
C ARG A 6 17.82 34.87 -46.99
N ASN A 7 16.96 34.98 -45.98
CA ASN A 7 17.29 34.87 -44.59
C ASN A 7 17.11 33.40 -44.18
N ASP A 8 18.14 32.57 -44.34
CA ASP A 8 18.20 31.23 -43.77
C ASP A 8 18.55 31.34 -42.27
N ARG A 9 17.53 31.46 -41.45
CA ARG A 9 17.72 31.21 -39.99
C ARG A 9 17.85 29.72 -39.80
N LEU A 10 19.08 29.26 -39.61
CA LEU A 10 19.44 27.93 -39.12
C LEU A 10 18.67 27.67 -37.82
N LEU A 11 17.68 26.79 -37.86
CA LEU A 11 17.05 26.20 -36.70
C LEU A 11 18.12 25.36 -36.00
N ASN A 12 18.43 25.77 -34.78
CA ASN A 12 19.41 25.12 -33.92
C ASN A 12 18.83 23.71 -33.51
N PRO A 13 19.46 22.57 -33.91
CA PRO A 13 18.97 21.24 -33.65
C PRO A 13 19.08 20.80 -32.19
N ASN A 14 19.54 21.68 -31.29
CA ASN A 14 19.75 21.35 -29.87
C ASN A 14 18.59 21.72 -28.95
N LEU A 15 17.38 22.03 -29.45
CA LEU A 15 16.23 22.37 -28.62
C LEU A 15 15.37 21.16 -28.23
N PHE A 16 15.77 19.93 -28.60
CA PHE A 16 15.13 18.68 -28.14
C PHE A 16 15.88 18.00 -26.99
N HIS A 17 16.54 18.74 -26.12
CA HIS A 17 16.77 18.26 -24.79
C HIS A 17 15.46 18.41 -24.01
N VAL A 18 14.53 17.48 -24.25
CA VAL A 18 13.46 17.18 -23.30
C VAL A 18 14.13 16.88 -21.99
N CYS A 19 14.12 17.86 -21.11
CA CYS A 19 14.59 17.78 -19.76
C CYS A 19 13.83 16.60 -19.11
N ASN A 20 14.50 15.45 -19.03
CA ASN A 20 14.05 14.31 -18.27
C ASN A 20 14.22 14.67 -16.78
N ARG A 21 13.46 15.69 -16.32
CA ARG A 21 13.31 16.02 -14.91
C ARG A 21 12.63 14.81 -14.29
N MET A 22 13.41 13.98 -13.65
CA MET A 22 12.85 13.04 -12.69
C MET A 22 12.02 13.90 -11.73
N CYS A 23 10.69 13.79 -11.81
CA CYS A 23 9.79 14.51 -10.93
C CYS A 23 10.19 14.23 -9.48
N SER A 24 10.22 15.26 -8.65
CA SER A 24 10.55 15.12 -7.24
C SER A 24 9.52 14.21 -6.54
N VAL A 25 9.93 13.57 -5.46
CA VAL A 25 9.02 12.76 -4.63
C VAL A 25 7.80 13.61 -4.21
N ARG A 26 8.03 14.88 -3.90
CA ARG A 26 6.97 15.83 -3.54
C ARG A 26 5.94 16.02 -4.67
N GLU A 27 6.38 16.26 -5.91
CA GLU A 27 5.49 16.44 -7.06
C GLU A 27 4.69 15.16 -7.37
N ASN A 28 5.36 14.00 -7.23
CA ASN A 28 4.73 12.71 -7.40
C ASN A 28 3.66 12.46 -6.33
N LEU A 29 3.97 12.77 -5.07
CA LEU A 29 3.03 12.62 -3.95
C LEU A 29 1.80 13.49 -4.13
N LEU A 30 1.97 14.76 -4.54
CA LEU A 30 0.86 15.65 -4.85
C LEU A 30 -0.05 15.07 -5.92
N ARG A 31 0.51 14.61 -7.05
CA ARG A 31 -0.27 13.97 -8.13
C ARG A 31 -1.04 12.73 -7.66
N VAL A 32 -0.41 11.90 -6.83
CA VAL A 32 -1.10 10.72 -6.27
C VAL A 32 -2.26 11.15 -5.37
N THR A 33 -2.05 12.14 -4.51
CA THR A 33 -3.09 12.65 -3.62
C THR A 33 -4.27 13.24 -4.39
N GLU A 34 -4.00 14.09 -5.40
CA GLU A 34 -5.03 14.66 -6.28
C GLU A 34 -5.86 13.58 -7.00
N LYS A 35 -5.21 12.50 -7.45
CA LYS A 35 -5.91 11.38 -8.08
C LYS A 35 -6.78 10.60 -7.10
N ILE A 36 -6.31 10.37 -5.86
CA ILE A 36 -7.10 9.76 -4.78
C ILE A 36 -8.33 10.62 -4.49
N GLU A 37 -8.14 11.93 -4.32
CA GLU A 37 -9.23 12.87 -4.05
C GLU A 37 -10.27 12.85 -5.16
N LYS A 38 -9.83 12.92 -6.42
CA LYS A 38 -10.72 12.88 -7.58
C LYS A 38 -11.50 11.56 -7.64
N ALA A 39 -10.83 10.40 -7.46
CA ALA A 39 -11.48 9.11 -7.50
C ALA A 39 -12.54 8.97 -6.38
N ALA A 40 -12.24 9.46 -5.17
CA ALA A 40 -13.18 9.45 -4.05
C ALA A 40 -14.41 10.33 -4.34
N LEU A 41 -14.21 11.55 -4.79
CA LEU A 41 -15.29 12.49 -5.11
C LEU A 41 -16.18 11.99 -6.24
N ASN A 42 -15.62 11.32 -7.25
CA ASN A 42 -16.38 10.75 -8.37
C ASN A 42 -17.46 9.75 -7.92
N VAL A 43 -17.24 9.08 -6.77
CA VAL A 43 -18.18 8.10 -6.22
C VAL A 43 -18.84 8.57 -4.91
N GLY A 44 -18.76 9.88 -4.62
CA GLY A 44 -19.41 10.49 -3.47
C GLY A 44 -18.79 10.14 -2.10
N ARG A 45 -17.53 9.74 -2.06
CA ARG A 45 -16.80 9.43 -0.81
C ARG A 45 -16.00 10.64 -0.31
N ASP A 46 -15.84 10.76 0.99
CA ASP A 46 -14.90 11.74 1.58
C ASP A 46 -13.46 11.27 1.34
N PRO A 47 -12.62 12.07 0.64
CA PRO A 47 -11.20 11.74 0.43
C PRO A 47 -10.42 11.49 1.72
N LYS A 48 -10.84 12.07 2.85
CA LYS A 48 -10.20 11.91 4.16
C LYS A 48 -10.32 10.48 4.73
N GLU A 49 -11.25 9.68 4.21
CA GLU A 49 -11.37 8.28 4.59
C GLU A 49 -10.26 7.41 3.99
N ILE A 50 -9.59 7.89 2.94
CA ILE A 50 -8.56 7.13 2.23
C ILE A 50 -7.18 7.46 2.79
N LYS A 51 -6.51 6.45 3.28
CA LYS A 51 -5.16 6.51 3.86
C LYS A 51 -4.15 6.05 2.82
N LEU A 52 -3.20 6.91 2.49
CA LEU A 52 -2.12 6.61 1.55
C LEU A 52 -0.94 5.97 2.29
N VAL A 53 -0.60 4.75 1.93
CA VAL A 53 0.61 4.05 2.37
C VAL A 53 1.69 4.23 1.31
N GLY A 54 2.74 4.98 1.63
CA GLY A 54 3.92 5.11 0.78
C GLY A 54 4.79 3.85 0.88
N VAL A 55 4.79 3.03 -0.17
CA VAL A 55 5.53 1.76 -0.18
C VAL A 55 7.00 2.03 -0.41
N SER A 56 7.80 1.94 0.65
CA SER A 56 9.19 2.37 0.69
C SER A 56 10.23 1.24 0.55
N LYS A 57 9.80 -0.01 0.28
CA LYS A 57 10.73 -1.12 0.03
C LYS A 57 11.73 -0.80 -1.09
N THR A 58 13.02 -1.06 -0.84
CA THR A 58 14.15 -0.75 -1.75
C THR A 58 14.33 0.73 -2.08
N VAL A 59 13.75 1.64 -1.28
CA VAL A 59 13.89 3.09 -1.44
C VAL A 59 14.94 3.61 -0.46
N GLU A 60 15.85 4.46 -0.94
CA GLU A 60 16.86 5.14 -0.14
C GLU A 60 16.22 6.06 0.92
N THR A 61 16.81 6.12 2.11
CA THR A 61 16.26 6.85 3.27
C THR A 61 16.09 8.35 3.01
N ASP A 62 16.94 8.97 2.21
CA ASP A 62 16.81 10.39 1.87
C ASP A 62 15.54 10.67 1.07
N ARG A 63 15.16 9.77 0.16
CA ARG A 63 13.90 9.90 -0.59
C ARG A 63 12.68 9.65 0.29
N ILE A 64 12.81 8.76 1.28
CA ILE A 64 11.76 8.56 2.29
C ILE A 64 11.61 9.82 3.15
N LYS A 65 12.71 10.43 3.60
CA LYS A 65 12.71 11.72 4.33
C LYS A 65 12.07 12.85 3.50
N GLU A 66 12.31 12.88 2.17
CA GLU A 66 11.64 13.82 1.26
C GLU A 66 10.12 13.61 1.25
N ALA A 67 9.64 12.35 1.16
CA ALA A 67 8.22 12.02 1.20
C ALA A 67 7.58 12.41 2.54
N ILE A 68 8.26 12.19 3.67
CA ILE A 68 7.78 12.59 5.00
C ILE A 68 7.64 14.11 5.07
N LYS A 69 8.64 14.86 4.61
CA LYS A 69 8.57 16.34 4.53
C LYS A 69 7.45 16.83 3.60
N ALA A 70 7.11 16.04 2.58
CA ALA A 70 6.02 16.34 1.65
C ALA A 70 4.62 15.94 2.18
N GLY A 71 4.53 15.31 3.36
CA GLY A 71 3.27 15.03 4.05
C GLY A 71 2.84 13.56 4.06
N ILE A 72 3.69 12.61 3.66
CA ILE A 72 3.36 11.20 3.87
C ILE A 72 3.29 10.89 5.38
N THR A 73 2.25 10.19 5.81
CA THR A 73 2.02 9.87 7.22
C THR A 73 2.13 8.37 7.52
N ILE A 74 2.14 7.54 6.50
CA ILE A 74 2.21 6.08 6.63
C ILE A 74 3.21 5.53 5.61
N LEU A 75 4.16 4.72 6.09
CA LEU A 75 5.10 3.98 5.25
C LEU A 75 4.82 2.48 5.30
N GLY A 76 4.96 1.81 4.16
CA GLY A 76 4.76 0.37 4.02
C GLY A 76 6.03 -0.37 3.62
N GLU A 77 6.36 -1.42 4.38
CA GLU A 77 7.54 -2.25 4.16
C GLU A 77 7.20 -3.72 3.93
N ASN A 78 8.02 -4.39 3.13
CA ASN A 78 7.86 -5.81 2.83
C ASN A 78 8.85 -6.70 3.59
N TYR A 79 9.93 -6.14 4.12
CA TYR A 79 11.02 -6.89 4.74
C TYR A 79 11.34 -6.32 6.12
N VAL A 80 11.30 -7.18 7.15
CA VAL A 80 11.49 -6.79 8.56
C VAL A 80 12.86 -6.17 8.79
N GLN A 81 13.92 -6.75 8.19
CA GLN A 81 15.29 -6.26 8.37
C GLN A 81 15.51 -4.89 7.73
N GLU A 82 14.96 -4.68 6.53
CA GLU A 82 15.02 -3.40 5.84
C GLU A 82 14.28 -2.32 6.63
N ALA A 83 13.08 -2.65 7.11
CA ALA A 83 12.31 -1.76 7.96
C ALA A 83 13.06 -1.38 9.25
N GLN A 84 13.73 -2.33 9.89
CA GLN A 84 14.50 -2.06 11.09
C GLN A 84 15.59 -1.01 10.84
N MET A 85 16.41 -1.19 9.82
CA MET A 85 17.47 -0.22 9.45
C MET A 85 16.90 1.18 9.18
N LYS A 86 15.80 1.26 8.44
CA LYS A 86 15.14 2.52 8.11
C LYS A 86 14.54 3.20 9.35
N ILE A 87 13.90 2.45 10.23
CA ILE A 87 13.33 2.99 11.46
C ILE A 87 14.44 3.48 12.41
N GLU A 88 15.57 2.77 12.49
CA GLU A 88 16.73 3.20 13.27
C GLU A 88 17.31 4.53 12.75
N GLU A 89 17.34 4.73 11.44
CA GLU A 89 17.88 5.97 10.82
C GLU A 89 16.87 7.13 10.80
N ILE A 90 15.61 6.86 10.49
CA ILE A 90 14.57 7.89 10.28
C ILE A 90 13.82 8.20 11.58
N GLY A 91 13.74 7.24 12.49
CA GLY A 91 12.87 7.30 13.65
C GLY A 91 11.41 6.97 13.33
N ARG A 92 10.50 7.48 14.15
CA ARG A 92 9.06 7.21 14.05
C ARG A 92 8.22 8.48 13.87
N PRO A 93 8.56 9.38 12.94
CA PRO A 93 7.73 10.57 12.66
C PRO A 93 6.44 10.22 11.92
N VAL A 94 6.30 8.97 11.42
CA VAL A 94 5.18 8.42 10.67
C VAL A 94 4.81 7.04 11.19
N SER A 95 3.63 6.53 10.83
CA SER A 95 3.24 5.15 11.12
C SER A 95 3.94 4.19 10.15
N TRP A 96 4.43 3.05 10.68
CA TRP A 96 5.08 2.01 9.89
C TRP A 96 4.17 0.78 9.79
N HIS A 97 3.81 0.41 8.57
CA HIS A 97 2.95 -0.74 8.29
C HIS A 97 3.73 -1.87 7.60
N PHE A 98 3.50 -3.10 8.01
CA PHE A 98 4.04 -4.27 7.33
C PHE A 98 3.03 -4.75 6.29
N ILE A 99 3.45 -4.87 5.04
CA ILE A 99 2.58 -5.19 3.90
C ILE A 99 3.13 -6.32 3.01
N GLY A 100 4.24 -6.96 3.42
CA GLY A 100 4.83 -8.12 2.76
C GLY A 100 4.44 -9.43 3.45
N HIS A 101 4.86 -10.57 2.92
CA HIS A 101 4.63 -11.86 3.58
C HIS A 101 5.44 -11.96 4.88
N LEU A 102 4.75 -12.21 5.99
CA LEU A 102 5.35 -12.29 7.32
C LEU A 102 5.58 -13.75 7.73
N GLN A 103 6.85 -14.15 7.81
CA GLN A 103 7.21 -15.44 8.39
C GLN A 103 7.05 -15.41 9.92
N SER A 104 6.51 -16.48 10.51
CA SER A 104 6.25 -16.56 11.96
C SER A 104 7.50 -16.31 12.82
N ASN A 105 8.69 -16.74 12.38
CA ASN A 105 9.95 -16.49 13.10
C ASN A 105 10.34 -15.00 13.14
N LYS A 106 9.73 -14.13 12.33
CA LYS A 106 9.92 -12.68 12.32
C LYS A 106 8.87 -11.92 13.14
N ALA A 107 7.82 -12.59 13.62
CA ALA A 107 6.73 -11.95 14.40
C ALA A 107 7.25 -11.14 15.60
N LYS A 108 8.27 -11.64 16.31
CA LYS A 108 8.93 -10.94 17.43
C LYS A 108 9.43 -9.54 17.06
N TYR A 109 9.99 -9.40 15.87
CA TYR A 109 10.49 -8.10 15.39
C TYR A 109 9.34 -7.26 14.85
N ALA A 110 8.41 -7.87 14.11
CA ALA A 110 7.27 -7.17 13.53
C ALA A 110 6.44 -6.45 14.60
N ILE A 111 6.16 -7.08 15.73
CA ILE A 111 5.44 -6.48 16.87
C ILE A 111 6.12 -5.19 17.37
N ARG A 112 7.44 -5.11 17.34
CA ARG A 112 8.19 -3.93 17.83
C ARG A 112 8.30 -2.81 16.81
N LEU A 113 8.35 -3.18 15.53
CA LEU A 113 8.67 -2.26 14.44
C LEU A 113 7.42 -1.61 13.82
N PHE A 114 6.30 -2.35 13.75
CA PHE A 114 5.14 -1.91 12.99
C PHE A 114 3.95 -1.54 13.86
N ASP A 115 3.15 -0.60 13.36
CA ASP A 115 1.91 -0.15 13.99
C ASP A 115 0.70 -0.94 13.47
N MET A 116 0.84 -1.57 12.29
CA MET A 116 -0.16 -2.44 11.69
C MET A 116 0.50 -3.48 10.76
N ILE A 117 -0.07 -4.68 10.70
CA ILE A 117 0.31 -5.76 9.78
C ILE A 117 -0.89 -6.05 8.88
N HIS A 118 -0.72 -5.87 7.56
CA HIS A 118 -1.80 -6.07 6.57
C HIS A 118 -1.86 -7.50 6.03
N SER A 119 -0.86 -8.32 6.29
CA SER A 119 -0.60 -9.60 5.63
C SER A 119 -0.74 -10.81 6.54
N LEU A 120 -1.72 -10.78 7.44
CA LEU A 120 -2.04 -11.95 8.26
C LEU A 120 -2.83 -12.97 7.41
N ASP A 121 -2.31 -14.19 7.26
CA ASP A 121 -2.85 -15.20 6.34
C ASP A 121 -3.17 -16.56 7.00
N SER A 122 -2.82 -16.75 8.27
CA SER A 122 -2.96 -18.05 8.92
C SER A 122 -3.21 -17.97 10.43
N VAL A 123 -3.86 -19.00 10.98
CA VAL A 123 -4.08 -19.14 12.42
C VAL A 123 -2.76 -19.20 13.19
N SER A 124 -1.78 -19.94 12.67
CA SER A 124 -0.48 -20.10 13.32
C SER A 124 0.27 -18.76 13.42
N LEU A 125 0.19 -17.92 12.39
CA LEU A 125 0.78 -16.58 12.44
C LEU A 125 0.01 -15.67 13.41
N ALA A 126 -1.33 -15.73 13.43
CA ALA A 126 -2.15 -14.97 14.37
C ALA A 126 -1.79 -15.32 15.83
N GLU A 127 -1.70 -16.60 16.16
CA GLU A 127 -1.32 -17.05 17.51
C GLU A 127 0.08 -16.62 17.93
N GLU A 128 1.06 -16.72 17.02
CA GLU A 128 2.42 -16.24 17.30
C GLU A 128 2.47 -14.72 17.47
N LEU A 129 1.76 -13.95 16.63
CA LEU A 129 1.65 -12.50 16.78
C LEU A 129 1.00 -12.13 18.12
N ASN A 130 -0.09 -12.78 18.50
CA ASN A 130 -0.75 -12.55 19.78
C ASN A 130 0.19 -12.80 20.95
N ARG A 131 0.87 -13.94 20.96
CA ARG A 131 1.85 -14.30 21.99
C ARG A 131 2.98 -13.26 22.11
N ARG A 132 3.47 -12.75 20.97
CA ARG A 132 4.53 -11.73 20.96
C ARG A 132 4.00 -10.35 21.36
N ALA A 133 2.78 -10.02 21.00
CA ALA A 133 2.13 -8.78 21.40
C ALA A 133 1.87 -8.75 22.90
N GLU A 134 1.41 -9.86 23.49
CA GLU A 134 1.28 -10.05 24.94
C GLU A 134 2.62 -9.83 25.66
N GLN A 135 3.70 -10.48 25.21
CA GLN A 135 5.04 -10.30 25.78
C GLN A 135 5.58 -8.86 25.71
N ALA A 136 5.08 -8.07 24.77
CA ALA A 136 5.46 -6.67 24.56
C ALA A 136 4.45 -5.69 25.20
N ASP A 137 3.45 -6.18 25.89
CA ASP A 137 2.31 -5.40 26.43
C ASP A 137 1.73 -4.44 25.38
N ARG A 138 1.41 -4.99 24.20
CA ARG A 138 0.89 -4.23 23.05
C ARG A 138 -0.37 -4.84 22.49
N MET A 139 -1.25 -3.99 21.97
CA MET A 139 -2.30 -4.37 21.03
C MET A 139 -1.77 -4.19 19.60
N MET A 140 -1.73 -5.28 18.80
CA MET A 140 -1.30 -5.21 17.40
C MET A 140 -2.50 -5.17 16.47
N LYS A 141 -2.56 -4.13 15.62
CA LYS A 141 -3.55 -4.03 14.56
C LYS A 141 -3.19 -4.94 13.39
N VAL A 142 -4.15 -5.73 12.93
CA VAL A 142 -3.94 -6.68 11.83
C VAL A 142 -5.06 -6.59 10.80
N MET A 143 -4.72 -6.92 9.55
CA MET A 143 -5.68 -7.20 8.49
C MET A 143 -5.43 -8.61 7.97
N ILE A 144 -6.48 -9.29 7.55
CA ILE A 144 -6.38 -10.60 6.89
C ILE A 144 -6.07 -10.37 5.41
N GLU A 145 -4.96 -10.95 4.94
CA GLU A 145 -4.65 -11.02 3.51
C GLU A 145 -5.43 -12.15 2.85
N VAL A 146 -6.20 -11.82 1.82
CA VAL A 146 -7.07 -12.75 1.09
C VAL A 146 -6.55 -12.98 -0.33
N ASN A 147 -6.30 -14.23 -0.71
CA ASN A 147 -5.92 -14.62 -2.06
C ASN A 147 -7.17 -14.82 -2.94
N LEU A 148 -7.66 -13.75 -3.53
CA LEU A 148 -8.82 -13.77 -4.42
C LEU A 148 -8.47 -14.26 -5.84
N SER A 149 -7.18 -14.29 -6.20
CA SER A 149 -6.75 -14.75 -7.53
C SER A 149 -6.72 -16.27 -7.67
N LYS A 150 -6.74 -16.99 -6.53
CA LYS A 150 -6.57 -18.46 -6.47
C LYS A 150 -5.26 -18.97 -7.09
N GLU A 151 -4.29 -18.09 -7.30
CA GLU A 151 -2.96 -18.47 -7.75
C GLU A 151 -2.17 -19.09 -6.60
N ALA A 152 -1.70 -20.31 -6.76
CA ALA A 152 -0.96 -21.05 -5.72
C ALA A 152 0.37 -20.39 -5.29
N THR A 153 0.92 -19.52 -6.13
CA THR A 153 2.17 -18.77 -5.86
C THR A 153 1.97 -17.50 -5.06
N LYS A 154 0.72 -17.07 -4.82
CA LYS A 154 0.42 -15.87 -4.05
C LYS A 154 0.13 -16.18 -2.60
N PHE A 155 0.53 -15.25 -1.74
CA PHE A 155 0.21 -15.28 -0.31
C PHE A 155 -1.24 -14.90 -0.06
N GLY A 156 -1.68 -15.09 1.17
CA GLY A 156 -3.05 -14.82 1.60
C GLY A 156 -3.82 -16.11 1.86
N THR A 157 -4.82 -16.02 2.71
CA THR A 157 -5.74 -17.13 2.99
C THR A 157 -6.79 -17.25 1.90
N ASP A 158 -7.31 -18.45 1.68
CA ASP A 158 -8.46 -18.67 0.80
C ASP A 158 -9.71 -17.97 1.38
N GLU A 159 -10.57 -17.45 0.51
CA GLU A 159 -11.80 -16.75 0.89
C GLU A 159 -12.68 -17.54 1.86
N GLU A 160 -12.77 -18.86 1.63
CA GLU A 160 -13.59 -19.76 2.46
C GLU A 160 -13.07 -19.88 3.91
N ARG A 161 -11.78 -19.62 4.13
CA ARG A 161 -11.14 -19.70 5.44
C ARG A 161 -11.15 -18.38 6.20
N VAL A 162 -11.51 -17.25 5.55
CA VAL A 162 -11.48 -15.93 6.19
C VAL A 162 -12.34 -15.88 7.43
N LEU A 163 -13.56 -16.44 7.39
CA LEU A 163 -14.49 -16.43 8.53
C LEU A 163 -13.92 -17.18 9.73
N SER A 164 -13.34 -18.37 9.53
CA SER A 164 -12.73 -19.15 10.62
C SER A 164 -11.52 -18.46 11.21
N LEU A 165 -10.67 -17.87 10.38
CA LEU A 165 -9.50 -17.10 10.81
C LEU A 165 -9.93 -15.86 11.60
N ALA A 166 -10.92 -15.10 11.10
CA ALA A 166 -11.44 -13.92 11.78
C ALA A 166 -12.05 -14.25 13.16
N LYS A 167 -12.87 -15.32 13.24
CA LYS A 167 -13.40 -15.82 14.53
C LYS A 167 -12.28 -16.22 15.50
N ARG A 168 -11.19 -16.81 14.98
CA ARG A 168 -10.02 -17.14 15.83
C ARG A 168 -9.34 -15.88 16.35
N ILE A 169 -9.14 -14.86 15.50
CA ILE A 169 -8.49 -13.59 15.88
C ILE A 169 -9.30 -12.84 16.95
N GLN A 170 -10.63 -12.86 16.88
CA GLN A 170 -11.50 -12.24 17.91
C GLN A 170 -11.28 -12.79 19.32
N ASN A 171 -10.79 -14.02 19.44
CA ASN A 171 -10.45 -14.65 20.72
C ASN A 171 -8.99 -14.45 21.15
N LEU A 172 -8.24 -13.60 20.46
CA LEU A 172 -6.84 -13.28 20.73
C LEU A 172 -6.74 -11.86 21.29
N ASN A 173 -6.54 -11.76 22.60
CA ASN A 173 -6.69 -10.51 23.38
C ASN A 173 -5.69 -9.40 23.03
N HIS A 174 -4.60 -9.71 22.32
CA HIS A 174 -3.56 -8.76 21.96
C HIS A 174 -3.52 -8.47 20.45
N LEU A 175 -4.55 -8.89 19.71
CA LEU A 175 -4.75 -8.52 18.31
C LEU A 175 -6.05 -7.72 18.13
N SER A 176 -5.98 -6.70 17.27
CA SER A 176 -7.15 -5.95 16.80
C SER A 176 -7.33 -6.20 15.30
N LEU A 177 -8.42 -6.90 14.93
CA LEU A 177 -8.75 -7.14 13.53
C LEU A 177 -9.41 -5.90 12.93
N GLU A 178 -8.68 -5.20 12.04
CA GLU A 178 -9.14 -3.93 11.47
C GLU A 178 -9.87 -4.12 10.13
N GLY A 179 -9.48 -5.12 9.34
CA GLY A 179 -10.01 -5.25 7.99
C GLY A 179 -9.42 -6.40 7.17
N LEU A 180 -9.61 -6.27 5.86
CA LEU A 180 -9.12 -7.21 4.84
C LEU A 180 -8.11 -6.53 3.91
N MET A 181 -7.18 -7.33 3.37
CA MET A 181 -6.22 -6.91 2.35
C MET A 181 -6.26 -7.87 1.17
N THR A 182 -6.05 -7.38 -0.04
CA THR A 182 -5.80 -8.22 -1.22
C THR A 182 -4.79 -7.59 -2.16
N MET A 183 -4.09 -8.44 -2.92
CA MET A 183 -3.24 -8.07 -4.05
C MET A 183 -3.69 -8.84 -5.28
N PRO A 184 -4.46 -8.22 -6.19
CA PRO A 184 -4.83 -8.86 -7.46
C PRO A 184 -3.59 -9.16 -8.32
N PRO A 185 -3.72 -9.98 -9.39
CA PRO A 185 -2.72 -10.06 -10.44
C PRO A 185 -2.38 -8.69 -11.02
N TYR A 186 -1.17 -8.56 -11.56
CA TYR A 186 -0.86 -7.37 -12.35
C TYR A 186 -1.58 -7.44 -13.69
N PHE A 187 -2.22 -6.35 -14.07
CA PHE A 187 -2.87 -6.19 -15.37
C PHE A 187 -2.37 -4.92 -16.05
N ASP A 188 -2.19 -4.97 -17.38
CA ASP A 188 -1.87 -3.79 -18.17
C ASP A 188 -3.02 -2.78 -18.16
N SER A 189 -4.27 -3.28 -18.18
CA SER A 189 -5.46 -2.46 -17.97
C SER A 189 -5.86 -2.48 -16.50
N PRO A 190 -5.77 -1.33 -15.79
CA PRO A 190 -6.14 -1.23 -14.38
C PRO A 190 -7.56 -1.70 -14.05
N GLU A 191 -8.48 -1.51 -14.99
CA GLU A 191 -9.89 -1.89 -14.85
C GLU A 191 -10.09 -3.40 -14.61
N MET A 192 -9.15 -4.22 -15.07
CA MET A 192 -9.16 -5.67 -14.83
C MET A 192 -8.98 -6.04 -13.35
N SER A 193 -8.52 -5.11 -12.51
CA SER A 193 -8.42 -5.30 -11.05
C SER A 193 -9.77 -5.10 -10.34
N ARG A 194 -10.74 -4.41 -10.94
CA ARG A 194 -12.04 -4.06 -10.34
C ARG A 194 -12.79 -5.26 -9.75
N PRO A 195 -12.92 -6.40 -10.44
CA PRO A 195 -13.64 -7.56 -9.89
C PRO A 195 -13.06 -8.06 -8.56
N TYR A 196 -11.75 -7.99 -8.37
CA TYR A 196 -11.08 -8.39 -7.12
C TYR A 196 -11.40 -7.43 -5.98
N TYR A 197 -11.51 -6.13 -6.27
CA TYR A 197 -11.83 -5.11 -5.27
C TYR A 197 -13.30 -5.19 -4.84
N ILE A 198 -14.20 -5.43 -5.81
CA ILE A 198 -15.62 -5.73 -5.53
C ILE A 198 -15.72 -6.97 -4.63
N ALA A 199 -15.06 -8.07 -4.99
CA ALA A 199 -15.09 -9.30 -4.20
C ALA A 199 -14.59 -9.09 -2.76
N LEU A 200 -13.52 -8.29 -2.55
CA LEU A 200 -13.02 -8.00 -1.21
C LEU A 200 -14.02 -7.16 -0.41
N ARG A 201 -14.67 -6.17 -1.04
CA ARG A 201 -15.73 -5.37 -0.40
C ARG A 201 -16.91 -6.24 0.02
N GLU A 202 -17.42 -7.07 -0.88
CA GLU A 202 -18.52 -8.00 -0.60
C GLU A 202 -18.16 -9.00 0.49
N LEU A 203 -16.91 -9.49 0.52
CA LEU A 203 -16.43 -10.34 1.60
C LEU A 203 -16.47 -9.61 2.95
N LYS A 204 -16.03 -8.35 3.02
CA LYS A 204 -16.15 -7.53 4.25
C LYS A 204 -17.59 -7.39 4.70
N GLU A 205 -18.52 -7.16 3.77
CA GLU A 205 -19.94 -7.05 4.08
C GLU A 205 -20.53 -8.38 4.60
N ARG A 206 -20.11 -9.51 4.03
CA ARG A 206 -20.47 -10.84 4.54
C ARG A 206 -19.95 -11.06 5.96
N MET A 207 -18.70 -10.67 6.24
CA MET A 207 -18.15 -10.77 7.61
C MET A 207 -18.94 -9.95 8.61
N ALA A 208 -19.41 -8.76 8.25
CA ALA A 208 -20.24 -7.94 9.11
C ALA A 208 -21.58 -8.63 9.44
N LYS A 209 -22.21 -9.32 8.48
CA LYS A 209 -23.43 -10.11 8.69
C LYS A 209 -23.19 -11.32 9.61
N GLU A 210 -21.98 -11.85 9.63
CA GLU A 210 -21.55 -12.93 10.54
C GLU A 210 -21.14 -12.42 11.94
N GLY A 211 -21.37 -11.14 12.24
CA GLY A 211 -21.05 -10.54 13.54
C GLY A 211 -19.59 -10.13 13.69
N ILE A 212 -18.84 -10.03 12.58
CA ILE A 212 -17.43 -9.58 12.56
C ILE A 212 -17.31 -8.31 11.72
N PRO A 213 -17.73 -7.14 12.25
CA PRO A 213 -17.62 -5.89 11.53
C PRO A 213 -16.14 -5.49 11.38
N MET A 214 -15.75 -5.14 10.17
CA MET A 214 -14.41 -4.64 9.83
C MET A 214 -14.53 -3.28 9.18
N LYS A 215 -13.62 -2.37 9.51
CA LYS A 215 -13.66 -0.99 8.98
C LYS A 215 -12.85 -0.85 7.69
N GLU A 216 -11.73 -1.53 7.62
CA GLU A 216 -10.67 -1.22 6.67
C GLU A 216 -10.63 -2.19 5.47
N LEU A 217 -10.31 -1.64 4.29
CA LEU A 217 -9.98 -2.39 3.08
C LEU A 217 -8.65 -1.88 2.54
N SER A 218 -7.62 -2.73 2.59
CA SER A 218 -6.30 -2.44 2.03
C SER A 218 -6.18 -3.06 0.64
N MET A 219 -6.33 -2.24 -0.39
CA MET A 219 -6.30 -2.67 -1.79
C MET A 219 -5.94 -1.50 -2.70
N GLY A 220 -5.45 -1.77 -3.91
CA GLY A 220 -4.97 -0.77 -4.86
C GLY A 220 -3.48 -0.44 -4.70
N MET A 221 -2.80 -0.43 -5.84
CA MET A 221 -1.37 -0.14 -5.98
C MET A 221 -1.15 0.96 -7.01
N SER A 222 0.11 1.28 -7.34
CA SER A 222 0.47 2.40 -8.23
C SER A 222 -0.27 2.46 -9.56
N ASN A 223 -0.71 1.31 -10.09
CA ASN A 223 -1.38 1.22 -11.39
C ASN A 223 -2.92 1.32 -11.30
N ASP A 224 -3.51 0.94 -10.17
CA ASP A 224 -4.96 0.67 -10.06
C ASP A 224 -5.61 1.25 -8.79
N PHE A 225 -4.89 2.10 -8.02
CA PHE A 225 -5.42 2.65 -6.77
C PHE A 225 -6.67 3.52 -6.97
N GLU A 226 -6.83 4.19 -8.11
CA GLU A 226 -8.01 4.99 -8.43
C GLU A 226 -9.27 4.11 -8.44
N ILE A 227 -9.20 2.96 -9.12
CA ILE A 227 -10.28 1.96 -9.15
C ILE A 227 -10.52 1.36 -7.76
N ALA A 228 -9.46 1.07 -7.02
CA ALA A 228 -9.60 0.57 -5.65
C ALA A 228 -10.33 1.59 -4.75
N VAL A 229 -10.06 2.89 -4.88
CA VAL A 229 -10.77 3.96 -4.17
C VAL A 229 -12.25 3.96 -4.54
N GLU A 230 -12.59 3.86 -5.82
CA GLU A 230 -13.97 3.78 -6.29
C GLU A 230 -14.71 2.57 -5.69
N GLU A 231 -14.01 1.44 -5.51
CA GLU A 231 -14.57 0.21 -4.95
C GLU A 231 -14.48 0.12 -3.41
N GLY A 232 -14.14 1.21 -2.73
CA GLY A 232 -14.23 1.29 -1.27
C GLY A 232 -12.93 1.07 -0.51
N ALA A 233 -11.75 1.13 -1.15
CA ALA A 233 -10.47 1.11 -0.43
C ALA A 233 -10.43 2.19 0.65
N THR A 234 -9.91 1.83 1.83
CA THR A 234 -9.58 2.77 2.91
C THR A 234 -8.07 2.93 3.05
N TYR A 235 -7.29 1.96 2.54
CA TYR A 235 -5.85 2.03 2.38
C TYR A 235 -5.48 1.73 0.93
N VAL A 236 -4.71 2.64 0.31
CA VAL A 236 -4.05 2.39 -0.98
C VAL A 236 -2.54 2.35 -0.77
N ARG A 237 -1.84 1.42 -1.45
CA ARG A 237 -0.41 1.15 -1.24
C ARG A 237 0.38 1.54 -2.48
N VAL A 238 0.95 2.73 -2.47
CA VAL A 238 1.58 3.33 -3.65
C VAL A 238 3.09 3.43 -3.48
N GLY A 239 3.83 2.81 -4.39
CA GLY A 239 5.31 2.82 -4.39
C GLY A 239 5.87 3.59 -5.58
N THR A 240 5.89 2.96 -6.77
CA THR A 240 6.54 3.50 -7.96
C THR A 240 5.96 4.83 -8.44
N ALA A 241 4.68 5.07 -8.23
CA ALA A 241 4.07 6.36 -8.57
C ALA A 241 4.58 7.52 -7.66
N ILE A 242 5.06 7.24 -6.45
CA ILE A 242 5.65 8.23 -5.52
C ILE A 242 7.17 8.27 -5.69
N PHE A 243 7.82 7.12 -5.54
CA PHE A 243 9.28 7.03 -5.46
C PHE A 243 9.97 6.78 -6.81
N GLY A 244 9.22 6.61 -7.90
CA GLY A 244 9.76 6.30 -9.23
C GLY A 244 10.11 4.82 -9.41
N ALA A 245 10.56 4.47 -10.63
CA ALA A 245 11.00 3.11 -10.95
C ALA A 245 12.18 2.69 -10.06
N ARG A 246 12.19 1.40 -9.69
CA ARG A 246 13.31 0.83 -8.93
C ARG A 246 14.57 0.84 -9.80
N ARG A 247 15.71 1.20 -9.21
CA ARG A 247 16.99 0.94 -9.85
C ARG A 247 17.17 -0.58 -9.82
N SER A 248 17.28 -1.19 -11.00
CA SER A 248 17.71 -2.60 -11.10
C SER A 248 19.14 -2.66 -10.54
N VAL A 249 19.33 -3.45 -9.50
CA VAL A 249 20.66 -3.82 -8.97
C VAL A 249 21.15 -4.99 -9.79
#